data_4d04e4d7785fc2d59539ff3c124a8591
#
_entry.id   4d04e4d7785fc2d59539ff3c124a8591
#
_cell.length_a   1.000
_cell.length_b   1.000
_cell.length_c   1.000
_cell.angle_alpha   90.00
_cell.angle_beta   90.00
_cell.angle_gamma   90.00
#
_symmetry.space_group_name_H-M   'P 1'
#
loop_
_entity.id
_entity.type
_entity.pdbx_description
1 polymer ?
#
loop_
_entity_poly.entity_id
_entity_poly.type
_entity_poly.pdbx_seq_one_letter_code
_entity_poly.pdbx_strand_id
1 'polypeptide(L)'
;MSRIAGVDLPKEKRIEIGLTYIYGIGVTSSRKILEKAKINPDTRVKDLTDEEVNKIRKVIDESYKVEGDLRREVALNIKRLTEIGCYRGLRHRRGLPVRGQRTKTNARTRKGPRKLVSKSKKA
;
A
#
# COMPACT_ATOMS: atom_id res chain seq x y z
N MET A 1 3.81 17.65 -14.07
CA MET A 1 3.72 16.83 -12.87
C MET A 1 3.36 15.40 -13.25
N SER A 2 4.17 14.46 -12.83
CA SER A 2 3.95 13.05 -13.20
C SER A 2 2.91 12.41 -12.31
N ARG A 3 1.90 11.84 -12.93
CA ARG A 3 0.82 11.17 -12.23
C ARG A 3 0.65 9.77 -12.79
N ILE A 4 0.83 8.76 -11.93
CA ILE A 4 0.75 7.36 -12.33
C ILE A 4 -0.22 6.65 -11.39
N ALA A 5 -1.12 5.84 -11.95
CA ALA A 5 -2.14 5.11 -11.20
C ALA A 5 -2.98 6.02 -10.28
N GLY A 6 -3.18 7.27 -10.69
CA GLY A 6 -3.93 8.23 -9.92
C GLY A 6 -3.15 8.89 -8.79
N VAL A 7 -1.86 8.62 -8.67
CA VAL A 7 -1.01 9.16 -7.60
C VAL A 7 -0.03 10.18 -8.17
N ASP A 8 0.04 11.34 -7.53
CA ASP A 8 1.02 12.36 -7.89
C ASP A 8 2.36 11.98 -7.29
N LEU A 9 3.36 11.80 -8.14
CA LEU A 9 4.69 11.42 -7.69
C LEU A 9 5.50 12.66 -7.27
N PRO A 10 6.35 12.53 -6.22
CA PRO A 10 7.19 13.65 -5.80
C PRO A 10 8.23 13.97 -6.86
N LYS A 11 8.27 15.23 -7.30
CA LYS A 11 9.13 15.67 -8.39
C LYS A 11 10.61 15.55 -8.11
N GLU A 12 11.01 15.76 -6.88
CA GLU A 12 12.42 15.82 -6.51
C GLU A 12 13.05 14.46 -6.22
N LYS A 13 12.25 13.43 -6.11
CA LYS A 13 12.74 12.08 -5.83
C LYS A 13 13.15 11.37 -7.12
N ARG A 14 14.09 10.44 -7.01
CA ARG A 14 14.42 9.56 -8.14
C ARG A 14 13.19 8.72 -8.48
N ILE A 15 13.05 8.35 -9.73
CA ILE A 15 11.88 7.58 -10.16
C ILE A 15 11.76 6.25 -9.39
N GLU A 16 12.89 5.63 -9.06
CA GLU A 16 12.89 4.40 -8.25
C GLU A 16 12.18 4.60 -6.93
N ILE A 17 12.42 5.70 -6.25
CA ILE A 17 11.81 6.02 -4.97
C ILE A 17 10.38 6.56 -5.19
N GLY A 18 10.19 7.38 -6.21
CA GLY A 18 8.88 7.95 -6.52
C GLY A 18 7.80 6.90 -6.73
N LEU A 19 8.13 5.82 -7.44
CA LEU A 19 7.15 4.76 -7.68
C LEU A 19 6.70 4.05 -6.40
N THR A 20 7.50 4.07 -5.34
CA THR A 20 7.11 3.45 -4.08
C THR A 20 5.98 4.19 -3.36
N TYR A 21 5.65 5.40 -3.81
CA TYR A 21 4.51 6.15 -3.27
C TYR A 21 3.17 5.58 -3.75
N ILE A 22 3.19 4.70 -4.74
CA ILE A 22 1.99 4.03 -5.23
C ILE A 22 1.71 2.82 -4.34
N TYR A 23 0.48 2.70 -3.85
CA TYR A 23 0.09 1.57 -3.01
C TYR A 23 0.26 0.26 -3.79
N GLY A 24 1.04 -0.65 -3.26
CA GLY A 24 1.31 -1.94 -3.90
C GLY A 24 2.67 -2.02 -4.60
N ILE A 25 3.41 -0.93 -4.68
CA ILE A 25 4.75 -0.92 -5.29
C ILE A 25 5.79 -0.60 -4.23
N GLY A 26 6.67 -1.55 -3.95
CA GLY A 26 7.83 -1.36 -3.09
C GLY A 26 9.08 -1.13 -3.93
N VAL A 27 10.23 -1.03 -3.28
CA VAL A 27 11.50 -0.77 -3.96
C VAL A 27 11.82 -1.85 -4.99
N THR A 28 11.62 -3.12 -4.64
CA THR A 28 11.91 -4.23 -5.54
C THR A 28 11.02 -4.20 -6.77
N SER A 29 9.72 -3.98 -6.58
CA SER A 29 8.77 -3.87 -7.70
C SER A 29 9.09 -2.68 -8.58
N SER A 30 9.47 -1.55 -7.96
CA SER A 30 9.86 -0.35 -8.68
C SER A 30 11.04 -0.63 -9.60
N ARG A 31 12.08 -1.32 -9.10
CA ARG A 31 13.25 -1.68 -9.90
C ARG A 31 12.88 -2.55 -11.10
N LYS A 32 12.01 -3.53 -10.89
CA LYS A 32 11.55 -4.42 -11.96
C LYS A 32 10.77 -3.67 -13.03
N ILE A 33 9.93 -2.74 -12.62
CA ILE A 33 9.14 -1.92 -13.54
C ILE A 33 10.07 -1.07 -14.41
N LEU A 34 11.05 -0.42 -13.80
CA LEU A 34 11.99 0.43 -14.52
C LEU A 34 12.88 -0.38 -15.46
N GLU A 35 13.26 -1.58 -15.06
CA GLU A 35 14.03 -2.48 -15.91
C GLU A 35 13.24 -2.87 -17.16
N LYS A 36 11.96 -3.24 -16.99
CA LYS A 36 11.09 -3.58 -18.12
C LYS A 36 10.84 -2.39 -19.04
N ALA A 37 10.69 -1.21 -18.47
CA ALA A 37 10.46 0.00 -19.23
C ALA A 37 11.75 0.59 -19.82
N LYS A 38 12.91 0.04 -19.45
CA LYS A 38 14.23 0.49 -19.89
C LYS A 38 14.50 1.94 -19.53
N ILE A 39 14.19 2.30 -18.30
CA ILE A 39 14.37 3.66 -17.78
C ILE A 39 15.43 3.64 -16.70
N ASN A 40 16.30 4.66 -16.71
CA ASN A 40 17.32 4.80 -15.67
C ASN A 40 16.65 5.08 -14.32
N PRO A 41 16.87 4.22 -13.30
CA PRO A 41 16.24 4.41 -11.99
C PRO A 41 16.70 5.68 -11.26
N ASP A 42 17.81 6.25 -11.63
CA ASP A 42 18.33 7.47 -11.00
C ASP A 42 17.74 8.76 -11.57
N THR A 43 16.94 8.67 -12.63
CA THR A 43 16.27 9.83 -13.20
C THR A 43 15.28 10.41 -12.23
N ARG A 44 15.31 11.73 -12.03
CA ARG A 44 14.33 12.40 -11.18
C ARG A 44 12.96 12.39 -11.83
N VAL A 45 11.91 12.33 -11.01
CA VAL A 45 10.54 12.31 -11.52
C VAL A 45 10.27 13.51 -12.42
N LYS A 46 10.77 14.69 -12.05
CA LYS A 46 10.58 15.91 -12.84
C LYS A 46 11.26 15.87 -14.20
N ASP A 47 12.27 15.03 -14.35
CA ASP A 47 13.05 14.93 -15.60
C ASP A 47 12.52 13.85 -16.54
N LEU A 48 11.46 13.15 -16.18
CA LEU A 48 10.87 12.12 -17.02
C LEU A 48 10.12 12.74 -18.21
N THR A 49 10.31 12.13 -19.37
CA THR A 49 9.54 12.52 -20.56
C THR A 49 8.17 11.83 -20.53
N ASP A 50 7.22 12.36 -21.32
CA ASP A 50 5.90 11.77 -21.39
C ASP A 50 5.93 10.34 -21.91
N GLU A 51 6.86 10.03 -22.84
CA GLU A 51 7.02 8.67 -23.34
C GLU A 51 7.47 7.71 -22.24
N GLU A 52 8.41 8.16 -21.40
CA GLU A 52 8.89 7.35 -20.29
C GLU A 52 7.77 7.08 -19.28
N VAL A 53 6.98 8.11 -18.97
CA VAL A 53 5.84 7.96 -18.06
C VAL A 53 4.82 6.98 -18.63
N ASN A 54 4.54 7.05 -19.93
CA ASN A 54 3.62 6.12 -20.58
C ASN A 54 4.12 4.68 -20.56
N LYS A 55 5.42 4.47 -20.74
CA LYS A 55 6.01 3.13 -20.64
C LYS A 55 5.84 2.55 -19.25
N ILE A 56 6.06 3.36 -18.22
CA ILE A 56 5.88 2.94 -16.84
C ILE A 56 4.43 2.57 -16.57
N ARG A 57 3.49 3.42 -17.01
CA ARG A 57 2.05 3.15 -16.86
C ARG A 57 1.65 1.83 -17.50
N LYS A 58 2.16 1.58 -18.68
CA LYS A 58 1.84 0.37 -19.42
C LYS A 58 2.34 -0.88 -18.70
N VAL A 59 3.56 -0.85 -18.19
CA VAL A 59 4.12 -1.97 -17.44
C VAL A 59 3.30 -2.24 -16.17
N ILE A 60 2.90 -1.19 -15.45
CA ILE A 60 2.09 -1.33 -14.26
C ILE A 60 0.74 -1.94 -14.59
N ASP A 61 0.07 -1.45 -15.62
CA ASP A 61 -1.26 -1.95 -16.02
C ASP A 61 -1.22 -3.42 -16.42
N GLU A 62 -0.15 -3.85 -17.05
CA GLU A 62 -0.02 -5.23 -17.52
C GLU A 62 0.31 -6.24 -16.41
N SER A 63 1.10 -5.83 -15.44
CA SER A 63 1.73 -6.78 -14.51
C SER A 63 1.39 -6.58 -13.04
N TYR A 64 0.81 -5.47 -12.66
CA TYR A 64 0.63 -5.13 -11.24
C TYR A 64 -0.77 -4.65 -10.92
N LYS A 65 -1.26 -5.03 -9.74
CA LYS A 65 -2.47 -4.46 -9.16
C LYS A 65 -2.05 -3.45 -8.12
N VAL A 66 -2.50 -2.21 -8.27
CA VAL A 66 -2.07 -1.11 -7.39
C VAL A 66 -3.26 -0.25 -6.99
N GLU A 67 -3.06 0.58 -5.98
CA GLU A 67 -4.03 1.57 -5.51
C GLU A 67 -5.43 0.99 -5.30
N GLY A 68 -6.44 1.56 -5.93
CA GLY A 68 -7.83 1.16 -5.72
C GLY A 68 -8.11 -0.31 -5.98
N ASP A 69 -7.51 -0.87 -7.04
CA ASP A 69 -7.70 -2.28 -7.38
C ASP A 69 -7.11 -3.19 -6.31
N LEU A 70 -5.92 -2.87 -5.83
CA LEU A 70 -5.29 -3.67 -4.77
C LEU A 70 -6.04 -3.52 -3.45
N ARG A 71 -6.46 -2.31 -3.11
CA ARG A 71 -7.24 -2.08 -1.89
C ARG A 71 -8.55 -2.87 -1.91
N ARG A 72 -9.19 -2.91 -3.06
CA ARG A 72 -10.43 -3.69 -3.25
C ARG A 72 -10.16 -5.18 -3.07
N GLU A 73 -9.07 -5.68 -3.65
CA GLU A 73 -8.71 -7.09 -3.52
C GLU A 73 -8.45 -7.46 -2.06
N VAL A 74 -7.70 -6.65 -1.34
CA VAL A 74 -7.43 -6.89 0.09
C VAL A 74 -8.73 -6.89 0.89
N ALA A 75 -9.61 -5.92 0.65
CA ALA A 75 -10.90 -5.85 1.33
C ALA A 75 -11.76 -7.08 1.06
N LEU A 76 -11.79 -7.55 -0.19
CA LEU A 76 -12.53 -8.76 -0.55
C LEU A 76 -11.95 -10.00 0.12
N ASN A 77 -10.63 -10.09 0.21
CA ASN A 77 -9.97 -11.22 0.87
C ASN A 77 -10.30 -11.25 2.37
N ILE A 78 -10.30 -10.11 3.02
CA ILE A 78 -10.67 -10.01 4.44
C ILE A 78 -12.14 -10.39 4.62
N LYS A 79 -13.01 -9.89 3.77
CA LYS A 79 -14.44 -10.22 3.81
C LYS A 79 -14.67 -11.72 3.66
N ARG A 80 -13.94 -12.34 2.74
CA ARG A 80 -14.03 -13.79 2.54
C ARG A 80 -13.60 -14.55 3.79
N LEU A 81 -12.49 -14.16 4.41
CA LEU A 81 -12.03 -14.79 5.65
C LEU A 81 -13.07 -14.65 6.76
N THR A 82 -13.70 -13.50 6.86
CA THR A 82 -14.73 -13.22 7.86
C THR A 82 -15.97 -14.07 7.63
N GLU A 83 -16.39 -14.21 6.37
CA GLU A 83 -17.57 -15.01 6.01
C GLU A 83 -17.38 -16.51 6.25
N ILE A 84 -16.16 -17.00 5.98
CA ILE A 84 -15.83 -18.41 6.24
C ILE A 84 -15.82 -18.71 7.74
N GLY A 85 -15.58 -17.71 8.57
CA GLY A 85 -15.56 -17.88 10.02
C GLY A 85 -14.30 -18.53 10.55
N CYS A 86 -13.19 -18.48 9.79
CA CYS A 86 -11.92 -19.01 10.26
C CYS A 86 -11.31 -18.11 11.32
N TYR A 87 -10.26 -18.59 11.99
CA TYR A 87 -9.61 -17.82 13.05
C TYR A 87 -9.17 -16.43 12.57
N ARG A 88 -8.52 -16.36 11.41
CA ARG A 88 -8.08 -15.07 10.86
C ARG A 88 -9.24 -14.13 10.63
N GLY A 89 -10.35 -14.62 10.10
CA GLY A 89 -11.55 -13.83 9.89
C GLY A 89 -12.13 -13.29 11.19
N LEU A 90 -12.16 -14.10 12.23
CA LEU A 90 -12.63 -13.66 13.53
C LEU A 90 -11.74 -12.58 14.12
N ARG A 91 -10.41 -12.67 13.93
CA ARG A 91 -9.49 -11.63 14.39
C ARG A 91 -9.74 -10.31 13.65
N HIS A 92 -9.98 -10.37 12.35
CA HIS A 92 -10.33 -9.16 11.57
C HIS A 92 -11.64 -8.55 12.06
N ARG A 93 -12.64 -9.40 12.31
CA ARG A 93 -13.95 -8.93 12.78
C ARG A 93 -13.84 -8.19 14.09
N ARG A 94 -12.98 -8.66 14.99
CA ARG A 94 -12.78 -8.07 16.31
C ARG A 94 -11.75 -6.93 16.31
N GLY A 95 -11.11 -6.66 15.17
CA GLY A 95 -10.06 -5.64 15.11
C GLY A 95 -8.80 -6.00 15.88
N LEU A 96 -8.48 -7.28 15.96
CA LEU A 96 -7.32 -7.78 16.69
C LEU A 96 -6.20 -8.22 15.75
N PRO A 97 -4.94 -8.28 16.23
CA PRO A 97 -3.84 -8.80 15.42
C PRO A 97 -4.12 -10.20 14.91
N VAL A 98 -3.72 -10.47 13.67
CA VAL A 98 -4.05 -11.69 12.96
C VAL A 98 -2.93 -12.72 12.98
N ARG A 99 -1.69 -12.28 13.20
CA ARG A 99 -0.51 -13.13 13.11
C ARG A 99 0.03 -13.62 14.44
N GLY A 100 -0.85 -13.90 15.40
CA GLY A 100 -0.46 -14.47 16.69
C GLY A 100 0.25 -13.50 17.62
N GLN A 101 0.10 -12.21 17.40
CA GLN A 101 0.74 -11.19 18.19
C GLN A 101 0.07 -11.04 19.56
N ARG A 102 0.87 -10.59 20.51
CA ARG A 102 0.37 -10.35 21.86
C ARG A 102 -0.62 -9.18 21.86
N THR A 103 -1.75 -9.35 22.53
CA THR A 103 -2.78 -8.31 22.62
C THR A 103 -2.84 -7.61 23.97
N LYS A 104 -2.18 -8.20 24.97
CA LYS A 104 -2.26 -7.76 26.35
C LYS A 104 -1.60 -6.40 26.60
N THR A 105 -0.56 -6.09 25.86
CA THR A 105 0.21 -4.85 26.04
C THR A 105 0.08 -3.90 24.86
N ASN A 106 0.62 -4.27 23.71
CA ASN A 106 0.68 -3.42 22.54
C ASN A 106 -0.42 -3.74 21.52
N ALA A 107 -0.09 -3.93 20.27
CA ALA A 107 -1.03 -4.16 19.17
C ALA A 107 -1.77 -2.88 18.76
N ARG A 108 -1.07 -1.73 18.87
CA ARG A 108 -1.68 -0.44 18.55
C ARG A 108 -2.04 -0.27 17.09
N THR A 109 -1.32 -0.92 16.19
CA THR A 109 -1.61 -0.83 14.76
C THR A 109 -3.03 -1.29 14.43
N ARG A 110 -3.49 -2.36 15.07
CA ARG A 110 -4.85 -2.88 14.86
C ARG A 110 -5.86 -2.26 15.80
N LYS A 111 -5.49 -2.10 17.08
CA LYS A 111 -6.39 -1.55 18.08
C LYS A 111 -6.50 -0.04 18.04
N GLY A 112 -5.55 0.62 17.41
CA GLY A 112 -5.47 2.08 17.40
C GLY A 112 -4.80 2.64 18.65
N PRO A 113 -4.75 3.95 18.79
CA PRO A 113 -4.15 4.59 19.95
C PRO A 113 -4.84 4.18 21.24
N ARG A 114 -4.09 4.23 22.33
CA ARG A 114 -4.65 3.91 23.64
C ARG A 114 -5.74 4.93 24.00
N LYS A 115 -6.88 4.42 24.42
CA LYS A 115 -8.00 5.29 24.80
C LYS A 115 -7.82 5.83 26.20
N LEU A 116 -8.21 7.07 26.39
CA LEU A 116 -8.27 7.68 27.71
C LEU A 116 -9.60 7.31 28.36
N VAL A 117 -9.59 6.28 29.18
CA VAL A 117 -10.85 5.81 29.74
C VAL A 117 -11.21 6.46 31.07
N SER A 118 -10.22 6.94 31.78
CA SER A 118 -10.45 7.44 33.12
C SER A 118 -11.48 8.56 33.20
N LYS A 119 -11.49 9.45 32.24
CA LYS A 119 -12.37 10.59 32.28
C LYS A 119 -13.81 10.25 32.04
N SER A 120 -14.04 9.46 31.01
CA SER A 120 -15.40 9.10 30.66
C SER A 120 -16.06 8.21 31.69
N LYS A 121 -15.28 7.53 32.51
CA LYS A 121 -15.81 6.64 33.51
C LYS A 121 -16.09 7.28 34.82
N LYS A 122 -15.67 8.48 34.96
CA LYS A 122 -15.93 9.18 36.20
C LYS A 122 -17.28 9.71 36.18
N ALA A 123 -18.13 9.05 36.33
CA ALA A 123 -19.49 9.57 36.38
C ALA A 123 -19.77 10.06 37.80
#